data_f6386ba4cd0046b4894462fd98fb4139
#
_entry.id   f6386ba4cd0046b4894462fd98fb4139
#
_cell.length_a   1.000
_cell.length_b   1.000
_cell.length_c   1.000
_cell.angle_alpha   90.00
_cell.angle_beta   90.00
_cell.angle_gamma   90.00
#
_symmetry.space_group_name_H-M   'P 1'
#
loop_
_entity.id
_entity.type
_entity.pdbx_description
1 polymer ?
#
loop_
_entity_poly.entity_id
_entity_poly.type
_entity_poly.pdbx_seq_one_letter_code
_entity_poly.pdbx_strand_id
1 'polypeptide(L)'
;MTFFKGLLYCILWYSSILAGYTTLFCPLFPLLFISNRLYRYITDIIFTFWQYYPTALLELFCGCNIQVTGDAIRTDEISILLMNHRTRTDWNFFWPTLYHCVEGKRKLAHSTKFLLKNEIRHIPGPGWVMQLACFVYINRSWKDDKKIFNQYIEYITDIKYKHSLLLFPEGTDFTEETKKSSDNYALKNNLPLYETVLHPKTTGFVYLTQQLLQKHSLDAVYDIIF
;
A
#
# COMPACT_ATOMS: atom_id res chain seq x y z
N MET A 1 -1.27 -16.43 -19.94
CA MET A 1 -1.18 -15.12 -20.65
C MET A 1 -0.05 -15.23 -21.67
N THR A 2 -0.22 -14.78 -22.92
CA THR A 2 0.88 -14.79 -23.90
C THR A 2 1.93 -13.74 -23.53
N PHE A 3 3.19 -13.97 -23.86
CA PHE A 3 4.30 -13.04 -23.60
C PHE A 3 3.98 -11.61 -24.09
N PHE A 4 3.43 -11.48 -25.29
CA PHE A 4 3.06 -10.18 -25.86
C PHE A 4 1.99 -9.44 -25.05
N LYS A 5 0.98 -10.14 -24.54
CA LYS A 5 -0.02 -9.53 -23.65
C LYS A 5 0.63 -9.01 -22.36
N GLY A 6 1.54 -9.77 -21.78
CA GLY A 6 2.26 -9.34 -20.56
C GLY A 6 3.15 -8.12 -20.82
N LEU A 7 3.88 -8.11 -21.93
CA LEU A 7 4.72 -6.97 -22.31
C LEU A 7 3.87 -5.72 -22.55
N LEU A 8 2.78 -5.83 -23.30
CA LEU A 8 1.87 -4.72 -23.55
C LEU A 8 1.22 -4.22 -22.28
N TYR A 9 0.82 -5.13 -21.36
CA TYR A 9 0.34 -4.75 -20.03
C TYR A 9 1.36 -3.88 -19.29
N CYS A 10 2.62 -4.30 -19.21
CA CYS A 10 3.69 -3.55 -18.54
C CYS A 10 3.91 -2.18 -19.16
N ILE A 11 3.92 -2.09 -20.50
CA ILE A 11 4.09 -0.82 -21.23
C ILE A 11 2.91 0.13 -20.94
N LEU A 12 1.69 -0.35 -21.05
CA LEU A 12 0.49 0.45 -20.80
C LEU A 12 0.43 0.93 -19.34
N TRP A 13 0.69 0.01 -18.41
CA TRP A 13 0.70 0.32 -16.99
C TRP A 13 1.76 1.37 -16.64
N TYR A 14 3.02 1.16 -17.08
CA TYR A 14 4.13 2.06 -16.77
C TYR A 14 3.96 3.43 -17.44
N SER A 15 3.54 3.48 -18.70
CA SER A 15 3.30 4.72 -19.41
C SER A 15 2.18 5.56 -18.77
N SER A 16 1.14 4.91 -18.23
CA SER A 16 0.06 5.61 -17.51
C SER A 16 0.57 6.30 -16.24
N ILE A 17 1.53 5.69 -15.55
CA ILE A 17 2.15 6.29 -14.35
C ILE A 17 2.98 7.52 -14.73
N LEU A 18 3.82 7.42 -15.78
CA LEU A 18 4.63 8.54 -16.23
C LEU A 18 3.76 9.70 -16.74
N ALA A 19 2.72 9.38 -17.51
CA ALA A 19 1.76 10.38 -17.97
C ALA A 19 1.04 11.04 -16.77
N GLY A 20 0.52 10.26 -15.84
CA GLY A 20 -0.14 10.78 -14.63
C GLY A 20 0.80 11.64 -13.77
N TYR A 21 2.06 11.23 -13.61
CA TYR A 21 3.06 12.02 -12.89
C TYR A 21 3.25 13.40 -13.53
N THR A 22 3.50 13.45 -14.84
CA THR A 22 3.82 14.69 -15.56
C THR A 22 2.62 15.61 -15.73
N THR A 23 1.43 15.05 -16.06
CA THR A 23 0.25 15.83 -16.42
C THR A 23 -0.68 16.15 -15.26
N LEU A 24 -0.68 15.34 -14.21
CA LEU A 24 -1.61 15.49 -13.08
C LEU A 24 -0.88 15.85 -11.77
N PHE A 25 0.14 15.10 -11.37
CA PHE A 25 0.81 15.31 -10.08
C PHE A 25 1.74 16.52 -10.09
N CYS A 26 2.57 16.70 -11.14
CA CYS A 26 3.50 17.83 -11.20
C CYS A 26 2.80 19.19 -11.20
N PRO A 27 1.71 19.43 -11.96
CA PRO A 27 0.97 20.68 -11.90
C PRO A 27 0.34 21.00 -10.54
N LEU A 28 0.04 19.97 -9.74
CA LEU A 28 -0.53 20.14 -8.40
C LEU A 28 0.52 20.43 -7.32
N PHE A 29 1.82 20.25 -7.62
CA PHE A 29 2.89 20.43 -6.65
C PHE A 29 2.85 21.77 -5.91
N PRO A 30 2.58 22.94 -6.56
CA PRO A 30 2.46 24.22 -5.87
C PRO A 30 1.40 24.24 -4.77
N LEU A 31 0.35 23.41 -4.88
CA LEU A 31 -0.72 23.33 -3.90
C LEU A 31 -0.25 22.82 -2.53
N LEU A 32 0.87 22.05 -2.49
CA LEU A 32 1.49 21.63 -1.23
C LEU A 32 1.90 22.82 -0.34
N PHE A 33 2.30 23.93 -0.93
CA PHE A 33 2.71 25.15 -0.22
C PHE A 33 1.51 26.00 0.24
N ILE A 34 0.32 25.77 -0.35
CA ILE A 34 -0.91 26.49 -0.04
C ILE A 34 -1.72 25.75 1.00
N SER A 35 -1.98 24.45 0.76
CA SER A 35 -2.80 23.62 1.64
C SER A 35 -2.49 22.13 1.46
N ASN A 36 -1.79 21.55 2.42
CA ASN A 36 -1.52 20.10 2.44
C ASN A 36 -2.81 19.27 2.40
N ARG A 37 -3.86 19.71 3.12
CA ARG A 37 -5.13 19.00 3.17
C ARG A 37 -5.83 18.97 1.80
N LEU A 38 -5.86 20.10 1.11
CA LEU A 38 -6.46 20.20 -0.23
C LEU A 38 -5.64 19.40 -1.25
N TYR A 39 -4.32 19.50 -1.19
CA TYR A 39 -3.43 18.71 -2.04
C TYR A 39 -3.70 17.21 -1.86
N ARG A 40 -3.76 16.70 -0.63
CA ARG A 40 -4.04 15.28 -0.35
C ARG A 40 -5.40 14.86 -0.88
N TYR A 41 -6.42 15.67 -0.67
CA TYR A 41 -7.76 15.38 -1.17
C TYR A 41 -7.83 15.24 -2.69
N ILE A 42 -7.21 16.18 -3.42
CA ILE A 42 -7.19 16.15 -4.89
C ILE A 42 -6.34 14.98 -5.41
N THR A 43 -5.16 14.77 -4.84
CA THR A 43 -4.28 13.66 -5.24
C THR A 43 -4.90 12.29 -4.94
N ASP A 44 -5.69 12.14 -3.88
CA ASP A 44 -6.41 10.91 -3.59
C ASP A 44 -7.50 10.63 -4.64
N ILE A 45 -8.23 11.64 -5.07
CA ILE A 45 -9.21 11.50 -6.16
C ILE A 45 -8.49 11.03 -7.44
N ILE A 46 -7.43 11.71 -7.84
CA ILE A 46 -6.65 11.36 -9.04
C ILE A 46 -6.11 9.93 -8.93
N PHE A 47 -5.55 9.57 -7.78
CA PHE A 47 -5.00 8.23 -7.55
C PHE A 47 -6.08 7.16 -7.58
N THR A 48 -7.26 7.43 -7.02
CA THR A 48 -8.42 6.53 -7.07
C THR A 48 -8.88 6.30 -8.51
N PHE A 49 -9.00 7.33 -9.30
CA PHE A 49 -9.33 7.17 -10.72
C PHE A 49 -8.25 6.42 -11.49
N TRP A 50 -6.98 6.68 -11.21
CA TRP A 50 -5.89 5.93 -11.84
C TRP A 50 -5.95 4.44 -11.49
N GLN A 51 -6.35 4.05 -10.28
CA GLN A 51 -6.45 2.64 -9.87
C GLN A 51 -7.46 1.83 -10.72
N TYR A 52 -8.46 2.48 -11.30
CA TYR A 52 -9.38 1.82 -12.23
C TYR A 52 -8.68 1.32 -13.49
N TYR A 53 -7.61 1.99 -13.91
CA TYR A 53 -6.86 1.60 -15.09
C TYR A 53 -6.14 0.25 -14.94
N PRO A 54 -5.27 0.00 -13.94
CA PRO A 54 -4.70 -1.32 -13.74
C PRO A 54 -5.74 -2.40 -13.45
N THR A 55 -6.86 -2.07 -12.80
CA THR A 55 -7.99 -2.97 -12.61
C THR A 55 -8.58 -3.39 -13.97
N ALA A 56 -8.89 -2.43 -14.84
CA ALA A 56 -9.39 -2.72 -16.18
C ALA A 56 -8.38 -3.49 -17.03
N LEU A 57 -7.09 -3.20 -16.93
CA LEU A 57 -6.05 -3.97 -17.61
C LEU A 57 -6.00 -5.43 -17.13
N LEU A 58 -6.16 -5.70 -15.84
CA LEU A 58 -6.17 -7.07 -15.32
C LEU A 58 -7.45 -7.81 -15.72
N GLU A 59 -8.60 -7.21 -15.53
CA GLU A 59 -9.88 -7.88 -15.75
C GLU A 59 -10.27 -7.95 -17.23
N LEU A 60 -10.26 -6.82 -17.94
CA LEU A 60 -10.76 -6.77 -19.32
C LEU A 60 -9.69 -7.18 -20.33
N PHE A 61 -8.45 -6.72 -20.16
CA PHE A 61 -7.40 -7.03 -21.14
C PHE A 61 -6.72 -8.37 -20.87
N CYS A 62 -6.40 -8.70 -19.59
CA CYS A 62 -5.78 -9.97 -19.23
C CYS A 62 -6.80 -11.09 -19.03
N GLY A 63 -8.07 -10.77 -18.76
CA GLY A 63 -9.14 -11.74 -18.50
C GLY A 63 -9.07 -12.36 -17.11
N CYS A 64 -8.52 -11.63 -16.13
CA CYS A 64 -8.50 -12.06 -14.74
C CYS A 64 -9.91 -11.95 -14.14
N ASN A 65 -10.35 -12.96 -13.41
CA ASN A 65 -11.58 -12.92 -12.63
C ASN A 65 -11.20 -12.74 -11.15
N ILE A 66 -11.51 -11.59 -10.57
CA ILE A 66 -11.18 -11.25 -9.19
C ILE A 66 -12.44 -11.40 -8.35
N GLN A 67 -12.41 -12.31 -7.39
CA GLN A 67 -13.50 -12.53 -6.43
C GLN A 67 -13.01 -12.11 -5.05
N VAL A 68 -13.74 -11.19 -4.42
CA VAL A 68 -13.47 -10.72 -3.06
C VAL A 68 -14.57 -11.17 -2.15
N THR A 69 -14.22 -11.73 -0.99
CA THR A 69 -15.13 -12.19 0.04
C THR A 69 -14.71 -11.63 1.39
N GLY A 70 -15.64 -11.47 2.31
CA GLY A 70 -15.41 -10.92 3.65
C GLY A 70 -15.96 -9.51 3.80
N ASP A 71 -15.44 -8.78 4.78
CA ASP A 71 -15.94 -7.45 5.12
C ASP A 71 -15.43 -6.38 4.14
N ALA A 72 -16.27 -5.39 3.86
CA ALA A 72 -15.89 -4.25 3.05
C ALA A 72 -14.93 -3.30 3.79
N ILE A 73 -13.94 -2.78 3.07
CA ILE A 73 -13.05 -1.73 3.60
C ILE A 73 -13.76 -0.38 3.54
N ARG A 74 -13.92 0.26 4.68
CA ARG A 74 -14.62 1.54 4.78
C ARG A 74 -13.69 2.72 4.48
N THR A 75 -14.15 3.64 3.65
CA THR A 75 -13.38 4.80 3.20
C THR A 75 -13.42 6.00 4.15
N ASP A 76 -14.28 5.96 5.14
CA ASP A 76 -14.45 7.00 6.15
C ASP A 76 -13.69 6.70 7.46
N GLU A 77 -12.88 5.66 7.46
CA GLU A 77 -12.05 5.21 8.57
C GLU A 77 -10.56 5.53 8.36
N ILE A 78 -9.82 5.59 9.45
CA ILE A 78 -8.36 5.47 9.45
C ILE A 78 -8.07 4.02 9.81
N SER A 79 -7.48 3.27 8.90
CA SER A 79 -7.29 1.84 9.09
C SER A 79 -5.89 1.36 8.76
N ILE A 80 -5.52 0.23 9.34
CA ILE A 80 -4.35 -0.55 8.94
C ILE A 80 -4.85 -1.76 8.18
N LEU A 81 -4.29 -1.98 6.99
CA LEU A 81 -4.52 -3.16 6.18
C LEU A 81 -3.30 -4.06 6.31
N LEU A 82 -3.50 -5.30 6.74
CA LEU A 82 -2.47 -6.32 6.77
C LEU A 82 -2.67 -7.23 5.56
N MET A 83 -1.63 -7.51 4.81
CA MET A 83 -1.71 -8.41 3.66
C MET A 83 -0.51 -9.34 3.63
N ASN A 84 -0.75 -10.64 3.42
CA ASN A 84 0.34 -11.60 3.21
C ASN A 84 1.09 -11.27 1.91
N HIS A 85 2.35 -11.66 1.82
CA HIS A 85 3.21 -11.33 0.67
C HIS A 85 3.73 -12.58 -0.04
N ARG A 86 2.88 -13.17 -0.85
CA ARG A 86 3.17 -14.43 -1.53
C ARG A 86 4.06 -14.25 -2.77
N THR A 87 3.83 -13.17 -3.53
CA THR A 87 4.57 -12.88 -4.76
C THR A 87 4.97 -11.41 -4.85
N ARG A 88 5.98 -11.11 -5.67
CA ARG A 88 6.41 -9.71 -5.90
C ARG A 88 5.35 -8.84 -6.57
N THR A 89 4.29 -9.43 -7.09
CA THR A 89 3.24 -8.74 -7.85
C THR A 89 1.94 -8.57 -7.06
N ASP A 90 1.86 -9.00 -5.79
CA ASP A 90 0.64 -8.94 -4.97
C ASP A 90 0.09 -7.50 -4.87
N TRP A 91 0.96 -6.50 -4.77
CA TRP A 91 0.58 -5.09 -4.78
C TRP A 91 -0.24 -4.69 -6.03
N ASN A 92 -0.05 -5.37 -7.16
CA ASN A 92 -0.78 -5.09 -8.39
C ASN A 92 -2.20 -5.66 -8.35
N PHE A 93 -2.38 -6.82 -7.72
CA PHE A 93 -3.70 -7.42 -7.49
C PHE A 93 -4.48 -6.73 -6.35
N PHE A 94 -3.80 -6.01 -5.50
CA PHE A 94 -4.44 -5.23 -4.45
C PHE A 94 -5.38 -4.14 -5.01
N TRP A 95 -5.06 -3.52 -6.16
CA TRP A 95 -5.89 -2.46 -6.74
C TRP A 95 -7.28 -2.94 -7.16
N PRO A 96 -7.44 -4.03 -7.93
CA PRO A 96 -8.77 -4.56 -8.22
C PRO A 96 -9.48 -5.10 -6.96
N THR A 97 -8.76 -5.68 -6.02
CA THR A 97 -9.36 -6.07 -4.73
C THR A 97 -9.96 -4.86 -4.03
N LEU A 98 -9.21 -3.78 -3.92
CA LEU A 98 -9.68 -2.53 -3.33
C LEU A 98 -10.90 -1.96 -4.09
N TYR A 99 -10.87 -1.99 -5.43
CA TYR A 99 -11.99 -1.56 -6.27
C TYR A 99 -13.29 -2.29 -5.95
N HIS A 100 -13.21 -3.60 -5.71
CA HIS A 100 -14.39 -4.46 -5.44
C HIS A 100 -14.84 -4.41 -3.98
N CYS A 101 -13.96 -4.17 -3.01
CA CYS A 101 -14.28 -4.27 -1.59
C CYS A 101 -14.46 -2.93 -0.86
N VAL A 102 -14.20 -1.79 -1.52
CA VAL A 102 -14.29 -0.49 -0.87
C VAL A 102 -15.71 0.02 -0.80
N GLU A 103 -16.14 0.46 0.38
CA GLU A 103 -17.45 1.07 0.62
C GLU A 103 -17.34 2.38 1.41
N GLY A 104 -18.38 3.22 1.31
CA GLY A 104 -18.51 4.44 2.10
C GLY A 104 -18.56 5.73 1.29
N LYS A 105 -18.70 6.85 2.01
CA LYS A 105 -18.95 8.19 1.41
C LYS A 105 -17.78 8.73 0.58
N ARG A 106 -16.57 8.23 0.81
CA ARG A 106 -15.35 8.65 0.11
C ARG A 106 -14.87 7.65 -0.94
N LYS A 107 -15.76 6.82 -1.48
CA LYS A 107 -15.41 5.78 -2.47
C LYS A 107 -14.59 6.30 -3.66
N LEU A 108 -14.84 7.53 -4.10
CA LEU A 108 -14.08 8.19 -5.19
C LEU A 108 -12.83 8.96 -4.73
N ALA A 109 -12.55 8.98 -3.44
CA ALA A 109 -11.40 9.68 -2.85
C ALA A 109 -10.82 8.89 -1.66
N HIS A 110 -10.90 7.55 -1.72
CA HIS A 110 -10.25 6.73 -0.71
C HIS A 110 -8.73 6.78 -0.89
N SER A 111 -8.04 6.66 0.20
CA SER A 111 -6.59 6.78 0.22
C SER A 111 -5.99 5.56 0.88
N THR A 112 -5.37 4.71 0.10
CA THR A 112 -4.52 3.64 0.63
C THR A 112 -3.06 3.96 0.36
N LYS A 113 -2.25 3.93 1.41
CA LYS A 113 -0.80 4.16 1.36
C LYS A 113 -0.09 2.86 1.72
N PHE A 114 1.02 2.57 1.07
CA PHE A 114 1.81 1.38 1.35
C PHE A 114 3.00 1.74 2.21
N LEU A 115 3.34 0.83 3.11
CA LEU A 115 4.63 0.82 3.76
C LEU A 115 5.63 0.08 2.87
N LEU A 116 6.61 0.79 2.35
CA LEU A 116 7.54 0.30 1.34
C LEU A 116 8.99 0.39 1.81
N LYS A 117 9.88 -0.42 1.22
CA LYS A 117 11.31 -0.28 1.40
C LYS A 117 11.83 0.99 0.70
N ASN A 118 12.82 1.65 1.31
CA ASN A 118 13.31 2.96 0.87
C ASN A 118 13.83 2.98 -0.58
N GLU A 119 14.38 1.87 -1.06
CA GLU A 119 14.92 1.77 -2.43
C GLU A 119 13.86 1.99 -3.52
N ILE A 120 12.60 1.66 -3.23
CA ILE A 120 11.48 1.81 -4.18
C ILE A 120 11.24 3.28 -4.54
N ARG A 121 11.55 4.22 -3.64
CA ARG A 121 11.36 5.66 -3.90
C ARG A 121 12.17 6.18 -5.10
N HIS A 122 13.25 5.50 -5.45
CA HIS A 122 14.14 5.88 -6.54
C HIS A 122 13.75 5.31 -7.90
N ILE A 123 12.70 4.47 -7.96
CA ILE A 123 12.20 3.93 -9.23
C ILE A 123 11.52 5.07 -10.01
N PRO A 124 12.03 5.41 -11.22
CA PRO A 124 11.44 6.48 -12.02
C PRO A 124 9.95 6.20 -12.31
N GLY A 125 9.13 7.23 -12.21
CA GLY A 125 7.67 7.12 -12.36
C GLY A 125 6.99 6.62 -11.09
N PRO A 126 6.87 5.31 -10.85
CA PRO A 126 6.19 4.78 -9.66
C PRO A 126 6.70 5.36 -8.33
N GLY A 127 8.01 5.36 -8.12
CA GLY A 127 8.61 5.91 -6.90
C GLY A 127 8.29 7.39 -6.69
N TRP A 128 8.27 8.18 -7.76
CA TRP A 128 7.98 9.61 -7.70
C TRP A 128 6.50 9.88 -7.37
N VAL A 129 5.58 9.17 -8.04
CA VAL A 129 4.14 9.28 -7.76
C VAL A 129 3.83 8.88 -6.32
N MET A 130 4.37 7.76 -5.86
CA MET A 130 4.14 7.26 -4.50
C MET A 130 4.66 8.22 -3.43
N GLN A 131 5.81 8.91 -3.66
CA GLN A 131 6.30 9.96 -2.76
C GLN A 131 5.31 11.13 -2.67
N LEU A 132 4.85 11.63 -3.82
CA LEU A 132 3.86 12.70 -3.86
C LEU A 132 2.52 12.28 -3.27
N ALA A 133 2.15 11.01 -3.40
CA ALA A 133 0.95 10.42 -2.81
C ALA A 133 1.09 10.04 -1.32
N CYS A 134 2.19 10.39 -0.65
CA CYS A 134 2.41 10.14 0.79
C CYS A 134 2.54 8.67 1.20
N PHE A 135 3.14 7.83 0.36
CA PHE A 135 3.51 6.49 0.76
C PHE A 135 4.67 6.53 1.77
N VAL A 136 4.73 5.55 2.66
CA VAL A 136 5.70 5.50 3.76
C VAL A 136 6.88 4.63 3.36
N TYR A 137 8.11 5.15 3.48
CA TYR A 137 9.33 4.43 3.14
C TYR A 137 10.16 4.14 4.38
N ILE A 138 10.56 2.89 4.57
CA ILE A 138 11.34 2.42 5.71
C ILE A 138 12.71 1.89 5.29
N ASN A 139 13.70 2.06 6.18
CA ASN A 139 15.07 1.58 5.99
C ASN A 139 15.29 0.17 6.54
N ARG A 140 14.26 -0.43 7.18
CA ARG A 140 14.34 -1.71 7.91
C ARG A 140 15.33 -1.67 9.08
N SER A 141 15.57 -0.47 9.61
CA SER A 141 16.31 -0.18 10.82
C SER A 141 15.35 0.42 11.84
N TRP A 142 15.06 -0.29 12.92
CA TRP A 142 14.07 0.16 13.90
C TRP A 142 14.36 1.56 14.45
N LYS A 143 15.65 1.88 14.66
CA LYS A 143 16.08 3.19 15.13
C LYS A 143 15.64 4.33 14.21
N ASP A 144 15.79 4.13 12.91
CA ASP A 144 15.46 5.14 11.88
C ASP A 144 13.96 5.11 11.57
N ASP A 145 13.39 3.93 11.45
CA ASP A 145 11.99 3.73 11.08
C ASP A 145 11.02 4.27 12.13
N LYS A 146 11.38 4.19 13.42
CA LYS A 146 10.61 4.79 14.50
C LYS A 146 10.43 6.31 14.32
N LYS A 147 11.46 7.01 13.85
CA LYS A 147 11.39 8.44 13.56
C LYS A 147 10.46 8.72 12.37
N ILE A 148 10.56 7.89 11.32
CA ILE A 148 9.69 7.99 10.13
C ILE A 148 8.22 7.79 10.54
N PHE A 149 7.92 6.78 11.34
CA PHE A 149 6.57 6.53 11.84
C PHE A 149 6.03 7.69 12.67
N ASN A 150 6.81 8.27 13.56
CA ASN A 150 6.40 9.44 14.34
C ASN A 150 6.04 10.62 13.44
N GLN A 151 6.91 10.97 12.51
CA GLN A 151 6.68 12.06 11.56
C GLN A 151 5.42 11.83 10.72
N TYR A 152 5.21 10.59 10.26
CA TYR A 152 4.03 10.22 9.50
C TYR A 152 2.76 10.37 10.34
N ILE A 153 2.74 9.82 11.55
CA ILE A 153 1.57 9.87 12.46
C ILE A 153 1.25 11.32 12.84
N GLU A 154 2.26 12.14 13.15
CA GLU A 154 2.06 13.57 13.44
C GLU A 154 1.41 14.25 12.24
N TYR A 155 1.98 14.08 11.05
CA TYR A 155 1.47 14.70 9.84
C TYR A 155 0.02 14.34 9.54
N ILE A 156 -0.34 13.05 9.56
CA ILE A 156 -1.72 12.62 9.25
C ILE A 156 -2.72 13.08 10.31
N THR A 157 -2.29 13.15 11.58
CA THR A 157 -3.13 13.61 12.70
C THR A 157 -3.38 15.12 12.58
N ASP A 158 -2.36 15.92 12.30
CA ASP A 158 -2.45 17.36 12.18
C ASP A 158 -3.44 17.79 11.08
N ILE A 159 -3.38 17.12 9.94
CA ILE A 159 -4.28 17.42 8.82
C ILE A 159 -5.61 16.64 8.87
N LYS A 160 -5.82 15.82 9.92
CA LYS A 160 -7.00 14.93 10.09
C LYS A 160 -7.26 14.08 8.84
N TYR A 161 -6.19 13.42 8.36
CA TYR A 161 -6.18 12.71 7.09
C TYR A 161 -6.71 11.29 7.25
N LYS A 162 -7.89 11.02 6.71
CA LYS A 162 -8.47 9.67 6.68
C LYS A 162 -7.87 8.87 5.53
N HIS A 163 -7.30 7.73 5.86
CA HIS A 163 -6.63 6.84 4.90
C HIS A 163 -6.46 5.44 5.49
N SER A 164 -6.14 4.49 4.64
CA SER A 164 -5.70 3.16 5.03
C SER A 164 -4.19 3.01 4.81
N LEU A 165 -3.48 2.39 5.75
CA LEU A 165 -2.06 2.08 5.61
C LEU A 165 -1.87 0.58 5.41
N LEU A 166 -1.42 0.18 4.22
CA LEU A 166 -1.15 -1.21 3.88
C LEU A 166 0.24 -1.63 4.33
N LEU A 167 0.30 -2.72 5.08
CA LEU A 167 1.51 -3.37 5.57
C LEU A 167 1.58 -4.80 5.04
N PHE A 168 2.80 -5.21 4.68
CA PHE A 168 3.15 -6.61 4.50
C PHE A 168 3.92 -7.08 5.74
N PRO A 169 3.26 -7.71 6.72
CA PRO A 169 3.90 -8.02 8.00
C PRO A 169 5.08 -8.98 7.88
N GLU A 170 5.12 -9.80 6.84
CA GLU A 170 6.24 -10.70 6.52
C GLU A 170 7.52 -9.92 6.17
N GLY A 171 7.39 -8.70 5.67
CA GLY A 171 8.48 -7.79 5.33
C GLY A 171 9.26 -8.15 4.07
N THR A 172 8.91 -9.26 3.41
CA THR A 172 9.47 -9.71 2.12
C THR A 172 8.50 -10.69 1.47
N ASP A 173 8.67 -10.94 0.16
CA ASP A 173 7.94 -11.95 -0.59
C ASP A 173 8.34 -13.38 -0.19
N PHE A 174 7.43 -14.32 -0.38
CA PHE A 174 7.64 -15.73 -0.09
C PHE A 174 8.52 -16.37 -1.18
N THR A 175 9.72 -16.79 -0.81
CA THR A 175 10.66 -17.57 -1.61
C THR A 175 11.22 -18.73 -0.79
N GLU A 176 11.89 -19.69 -1.42
CA GLU A 176 12.56 -20.77 -0.68
C GLU A 176 13.60 -20.24 0.30
N GLU A 177 14.32 -19.16 -0.05
CA GLU A 177 15.34 -18.56 0.81
C GLU A 177 14.72 -17.86 2.01
N THR A 178 13.66 -17.05 1.77
CA THR A 178 12.95 -16.33 2.84
C THR A 178 12.20 -17.30 3.74
N LYS A 179 11.66 -18.40 3.20
CA LYS A 179 11.06 -19.50 3.96
C LYS A 179 12.07 -20.15 4.90
N LYS A 180 13.26 -20.54 4.41
CA LYS A 180 14.33 -21.10 5.25
C LYS A 180 14.74 -20.15 6.37
N SER A 181 14.84 -18.84 6.07
CA SER A 181 15.15 -17.83 7.08
C SER A 181 14.07 -17.73 8.15
N SER A 182 12.80 -17.76 7.74
CA SER A 182 11.64 -17.75 8.62
C SER A 182 11.57 -19.00 9.51
N ASP A 183 11.83 -20.18 8.95
CA ASP A 183 11.85 -21.44 9.69
C ASP A 183 12.99 -21.46 10.73
N ASN A 184 14.17 -20.98 10.36
CA ASN A 184 15.29 -20.84 11.31
C ASN A 184 14.96 -19.89 12.47
N TYR A 185 14.25 -18.81 12.19
CA TYR A 185 13.74 -17.89 13.21
C TYR A 185 12.73 -18.60 14.12
N ALA A 186 11.78 -19.34 13.55
CA ALA A 186 10.78 -20.09 14.29
C ALA A 186 11.43 -21.12 15.25
N LEU A 187 12.37 -21.92 14.75
CA LEU A 187 13.08 -22.91 15.55
C LEU A 187 13.86 -22.29 16.71
N LYS A 188 14.53 -21.15 16.47
CA LYS A 188 15.28 -20.44 17.53
C LYS A 188 14.38 -19.86 18.64
N ASN A 189 13.11 -19.57 18.31
CA ASN A 189 12.17 -18.94 19.24
C ASN A 189 11.07 -19.90 19.72
N ASN A 190 11.17 -21.20 19.44
CA ASN A 190 10.18 -22.23 19.77
C ASN A 190 8.77 -21.86 19.23
N LEU A 191 8.71 -21.36 17.99
CA LEU A 191 7.47 -21.02 17.30
C LEU A 191 7.09 -22.13 16.30
N PRO A 192 5.79 -22.24 15.93
CA PRO A 192 5.35 -23.20 14.91
C PRO A 192 5.97 -22.88 13.55
N LEU A 193 6.21 -23.91 12.74
CA LEU A 193 6.60 -23.75 11.33
C LEU A 193 5.35 -23.50 10.47
N TYR A 194 5.38 -22.49 9.63
CA TYR A 194 4.32 -22.20 8.68
C TYR A 194 4.72 -22.68 7.29
N GLU A 195 3.78 -23.24 6.53
CA GLU A 195 4.05 -23.78 5.19
C GLU A 195 3.87 -22.74 4.08
N THR A 196 2.91 -21.84 4.23
CA THR A 196 2.43 -20.95 3.15
C THR A 196 2.67 -19.47 3.40
N VAL A 197 3.08 -19.09 4.60
CA VAL A 197 3.37 -17.71 5.01
C VAL A 197 4.68 -17.64 5.79
N LEU A 198 5.28 -16.46 5.87
CA LEU A 198 6.46 -16.22 6.69
C LEU A 198 6.06 -15.70 8.08
N HIS A 199 6.95 -15.85 9.06
CA HIS A 199 6.74 -15.27 10.38
C HIS A 199 6.68 -13.73 10.31
N PRO A 200 5.61 -13.10 10.87
CA PRO A 200 5.42 -11.67 10.77
C PRO A 200 6.41 -10.90 11.64
N LYS A 201 6.87 -9.77 11.14
CA LYS A 201 7.66 -8.78 11.88
C LYS A 201 6.69 -7.82 12.61
N THR A 202 6.45 -8.07 13.88
CA THR A 202 5.38 -7.40 14.63
C THR A 202 5.75 -6.01 15.16
N THR A 203 7.04 -5.68 15.31
CA THR A 203 7.50 -4.43 15.94
C THR A 203 6.90 -3.17 15.33
N GLY A 204 6.92 -3.06 14.01
CA GLY A 204 6.38 -1.88 13.30
C GLY A 204 4.86 -1.78 13.43
N PHE A 205 4.16 -2.90 13.29
CA PHE A 205 2.71 -2.95 13.42
C PHE A 205 2.25 -2.56 14.84
N VAL A 206 2.85 -3.18 15.87
CA VAL A 206 2.52 -2.89 17.27
C VAL A 206 2.75 -1.41 17.59
N TYR A 207 3.88 -0.86 17.15
CA TYR A 207 4.19 0.55 17.37
C TYR A 207 3.19 1.48 16.70
N LEU A 208 2.91 1.28 15.42
CA LEU A 208 1.94 2.07 14.66
C LEU A 208 0.54 2.03 15.31
N THR A 209 0.07 0.82 15.63
CA THR A 209 -1.22 0.61 16.27
C THR A 209 -1.30 1.35 17.61
N GLN A 210 -0.30 1.20 18.48
CA GLN A 210 -0.26 1.87 19.77
C GLN A 210 -0.26 3.39 19.64
N GLN A 211 0.55 3.96 18.75
CA GLN A 211 0.63 5.40 18.55
C GLN A 211 -0.66 5.98 17.95
N LEU A 212 -1.28 5.30 17.00
CA LEU A 212 -2.54 5.72 16.40
C LEU A 212 -3.70 5.62 17.40
N LEU A 213 -3.75 4.58 18.23
CA LEU A 213 -4.75 4.45 19.29
C LEU A 213 -4.60 5.55 20.35
N GLN A 214 -3.37 5.86 20.79
CA GLN A 214 -3.11 6.96 21.73
C GLN A 214 -3.60 8.32 21.21
N LYS A 215 -3.58 8.51 19.89
CA LYS A 215 -4.07 9.73 19.24
C LYS A 215 -5.55 9.66 18.80
N HIS A 216 -6.27 8.61 19.19
CA HIS A 216 -7.65 8.35 18.75
C HIS A 216 -7.79 8.39 17.20
N SER A 217 -6.79 7.88 16.50
CA SER A 217 -6.64 7.95 15.04
C SER A 217 -6.49 6.56 14.42
N LEU A 218 -7.12 5.54 14.98
CA LEU A 218 -7.25 4.21 14.41
C LEU A 218 -8.67 3.71 14.64
N ASP A 219 -9.39 3.46 13.55
CA ASP A 219 -10.78 2.99 13.59
C ASP A 219 -10.86 1.47 13.38
N ALA A 220 -10.03 0.90 12.49
CA ALA A 220 -10.08 -0.52 12.15
C ALA A 220 -8.72 -1.11 11.75
N VAL A 221 -8.63 -2.43 11.85
CA VAL A 221 -7.55 -3.24 11.24
C VAL A 221 -8.22 -4.31 10.40
N TYR A 222 -7.85 -4.39 9.12
CA TYR A 222 -8.34 -5.39 8.18
C TYR A 222 -7.23 -6.37 7.85
N ASP A 223 -7.56 -7.65 7.81
CA ASP A 223 -6.66 -8.72 7.37
C ASP A 223 -7.09 -9.17 5.96
N ILE A 224 -6.15 -9.11 5.01
CA ILE A 224 -6.37 -9.42 3.59
C ILE A 224 -5.49 -10.60 3.23
N ILE A 225 -6.10 -11.66 2.72
CA ILE A 225 -5.40 -12.89 2.35
C ILE A 225 -5.57 -13.12 0.84
N PHE A 226 -4.45 -13.35 0.15
CA PHE A 226 -4.38 -13.75 -1.25
C PHE A 226 -3.94 -15.19 -1.40
#